data_9e8d9c566b2b61d7f5f2e24a2f069019
#
_entry.id   9e8d9c566b2b61d7f5f2e24a2f069019
#
_cell.length_a   1.000
_cell.length_b   1.000
_cell.length_c   1.000
_cell.angle_alpha   90.00
_cell.angle_beta   90.00
_cell.angle_gamma   90.00
#
_symmetry.space_group_name_H-M   'P 1'
#
loop_
_entity.id
_entity.type
_entity.pdbx_description
1 polymer ?
#
loop_
_entity_poly.entity_id
_entity_poly.type
_entity_poly.pdbx_seq_one_letter_code
_entity_poly.pdbx_strand_id
1 'polypeptide(L)'
;MKTIFTIIAVAFLSLNAVAEVATTQKEALIDLYNATNGPEWNITWDLNADVATWHGVRIVNNNVVGLNLSMNNLNGELPESIGNLDSLVTLELFFNKIEGEIPNSIGNLKNLKVLVLNGNMLNGSLPDSLYNLTKLEQLMLTSNNLSGTLNKELSNLKNLEVLNLFDNQINGQFPVAVLELENLKELNLANNSLYGVVPQGLNKMQNLKSIALSQNNFDNSTEALASNE
;
A
#
# COMPACT_ATOMS: atom_id res chain seq x y z
N MET A 1 -66.50 39.93 16.66
CA MET A 1 -65.78 38.75 16.15
C MET A 1 -64.31 39.09 16.20
N LYS A 2 -63.56 38.50 17.13
CA LYS A 2 -62.07 38.66 17.23
C LYS A 2 -61.43 37.44 16.59
N THR A 3 -60.80 37.67 15.45
CA THR A 3 -59.98 36.63 14.74
C THR A 3 -58.66 36.51 15.40
N ILE A 4 -58.37 35.32 15.98
CA ILE A 4 -57.06 34.97 16.57
C ILE A 4 -56.20 34.38 15.45
N PHE A 5 -55.15 35.09 15.05
CA PHE A 5 -54.10 34.54 14.17
C PHE A 5 -53.14 33.73 15.00
N THR A 6 -53.17 32.40 14.85
CA THR A 6 -52.18 31.50 15.43
C THR A 6 -50.98 31.49 14.50
N ILE A 7 -49.87 32.09 14.95
CA ILE A 7 -48.57 32.00 14.26
C ILE A 7 -47.94 30.67 14.64
N ILE A 8 -47.90 29.74 13.71
CA ILE A 8 -47.11 28.49 13.87
C ILE A 8 -45.63 28.84 13.52
N ALA A 9 -44.83 28.98 14.56
CA ALA A 9 -43.37 29.09 14.38
C ALA A 9 -42.79 27.69 14.05
N VAL A 10 -42.50 27.46 12.77
CA VAL A 10 -41.73 26.28 12.35
C VAL A 10 -40.26 26.54 12.69
N ALA A 11 -39.79 25.95 13.79
CA ALA A 11 -38.37 25.93 14.12
C ALA A 11 -37.67 25.01 13.13
N PHE A 12 -36.96 25.58 12.15
CA PHE A 12 -35.99 24.86 11.38
C PHE A 12 -34.81 24.54 12.30
N LEU A 13 -34.81 23.37 12.90
CA LEU A 13 -33.57 22.75 13.42
C LEU A 13 -32.68 22.43 12.21
N SER A 14 -31.77 23.33 11.89
CA SER A 14 -30.62 22.96 11.02
C SER A 14 -29.79 21.94 11.80
N LEU A 15 -30.05 20.66 11.56
CA LEU A 15 -29.05 19.65 11.86
C LEU A 15 -27.79 20.02 11.02
N ASN A 16 -26.81 20.60 11.66
CA ASN A 16 -25.46 20.57 11.12
C ASN A 16 -25.05 19.10 11.17
N ALA A 17 -25.33 18.35 10.10
CA ALA A 17 -24.73 17.06 9.92
C ALA A 17 -23.21 17.30 9.84
N VAL A 18 -22.51 17.01 10.91
CA VAL A 18 -21.06 16.86 10.84
C VAL A 18 -20.86 15.73 9.84
N ALA A 19 -20.30 16.06 8.70
CA ALA A 19 -20.09 15.09 7.66
C ALA A 19 -19.06 14.08 8.19
N GLU A 20 -19.49 12.85 8.42
CA GLU A 20 -18.74 11.75 9.02
C GLU A 20 -18.07 10.91 7.92
N VAL A 21 -16.99 10.22 8.25
CA VAL A 21 -16.37 9.22 7.36
C VAL A 21 -17.41 8.17 6.97
N ALA A 22 -17.43 7.76 5.71
CA ALA A 22 -18.36 6.76 5.22
C ALA A 22 -18.30 5.48 6.07
N THR A 23 -19.47 4.93 6.40
CA THR A 23 -19.58 3.74 7.26
C THR A 23 -18.70 2.59 6.78
N THR A 24 -18.64 2.35 5.47
CA THR A 24 -17.81 1.29 4.87
C THR A 24 -16.31 1.48 5.11
N GLN A 25 -15.82 2.73 5.12
CA GLN A 25 -14.41 3.02 5.42
C GLN A 25 -14.12 2.88 6.92
N LYS A 26 -15.04 3.30 7.79
CA LYS A 26 -14.93 3.08 9.24
C LYS A 26 -14.91 1.59 9.57
N GLU A 27 -15.80 0.81 8.98
CA GLU A 27 -15.84 -0.65 9.14
C GLU A 27 -14.54 -1.31 8.67
N ALA A 28 -13.96 -0.88 7.54
CA ALA A 28 -12.68 -1.39 7.06
C ALA A 28 -11.52 -1.12 8.05
N LEU A 29 -11.51 0.04 8.70
CA LEU A 29 -10.53 0.35 9.74
C LEU A 29 -10.75 -0.51 10.99
N ILE A 30 -12.01 -0.76 11.39
CA ILE A 30 -12.35 -1.64 12.52
C ILE A 30 -11.96 -3.09 12.20
N ASP A 31 -12.19 -3.55 10.98
CA ASP A 31 -11.77 -4.88 10.54
C ASP A 31 -10.24 -5.03 10.61
N LEU A 32 -9.50 -4.01 10.14
CA LEU A 32 -8.03 -4.01 10.28
C LEU A 32 -7.60 -4.08 11.75
N TYR A 33 -8.24 -3.28 12.62
CA TYR A 33 -7.99 -3.29 14.06
C TYR A 33 -8.19 -4.70 14.63
N ASN A 34 -9.32 -5.34 14.32
CA ASN A 34 -9.64 -6.67 14.82
C ASN A 34 -8.73 -7.75 14.23
N ALA A 35 -8.45 -7.69 12.92
CA ALA A 35 -7.63 -8.69 12.21
C ALA A 35 -6.16 -8.64 12.62
N THR A 36 -5.68 -7.50 13.14
CA THR A 36 -4.27 -7.31 13.52
C THR A 36 -4.07 -7.11 15.02
N ASN A 37 -4.99 -7.63 15.84
CA ASN A 37 -4.93 -7.62 17.31
C ASN A 37 -4.82 -6.20 17.90
N GLY A 38 -5.72 -5.32 17.51
CA GLY A 38 -5.74 -3.91 17.86
C GLY A 38 -5.59 -3.58 19.35
N PRO A 39 -6.17 -4.37 20.29
CA PRO A 39 -5.96 -4.14 21.71
C PRO A 39 -4.49 -4.21 22.17
N GLU A 40 -3.63 -4.92 21.44
CA GLU A 40 -2.21 -5.09 21.75
C GLU A 40 -1.29 -4.16 20.91
N TRP A 41 -1.85 -3.22 20.16
CA TRP A 41 -1.06 -2.22 19.44
C TRP A 41 -0.32 -1.30 20.43
N ASN A 42 0.82 -0.77 20.03
CA ASN A 42 1.55 0.21 20.85
C ASN A 42 0.73 1.49 21.08
N ILE A 43 0.03 1.95 20.03
CA ILE A 43 -0.93 3.05 20.08
C ILE A 43 -2.25 2.51 19.56
N THR A 44 -3.12 2.10 20.46
CA THR A 44 -4.43 1.51 20.16
C THR A 44 -5.50 2.58 19.93
N TRP A 45 -6.57 2.22 19.24
CA TRP A 45 -7.72 3.09 19.00
C TRP A 45 -8.81 2.90 20.06
N ASP A 46 -9.45 4.01 20.48
CA ASP A 46 -10.78 3.95 21.12
C ASP A 46 -11.84 3.90 19.99
N LEU A 47 -12.44 2.72 19.81
CA LEU A 47 -13.43 2.49 18.75
C LEU A 47 -14.75 3.26 18.98
N ASN A 48 -14.96 3.81 20.18
CA ASN A 48 -16.13 4.68 20.48
C ASN A 48 -15.84 6.15 20.13
N ALA A 49 -14.58 6.51 19.92
CA ALA A 49 -14.20 7.87 19.56
C ALA A 49 -14.40 8.13 18.04
N ASP A 50 -14.37 9.40 17.67
CA ASP A 50 -14.39 9.82 16.27
C ASP A 50 -13.16 9.27 15.52
N VAL A 51 -13.37 8.72 14.32
CA VAL A 51 -12.31 8.19 13.43
C VAL A 51 -11.20 9.23 13.18
N ALA A 52 -11.55 10.51 13.16
CA ALA A 52 -10.59 11.60 12.99
C ALA A 52 -9.56 11.69 14.14
N THR A 53 -9.84 11.07 15.30
CA THR A 53 -8.93 11.02 16.45
C THR A 53 -8.07 9.76 16.47
N TRP A 54 -8.32 8.80 15.59
CA TRP A 54 -7.59 7.54 15.56
C TRP A 54 -6.16 7.76 15.07
N HIS A 55 -5.21 7.29 15.85
CA HIS A 55 -3.80 7.42 15.52
C HIS A 55 -3.50 6.90 14.11
N GLY A 56 -2.77 7.68 13.32
CA GLY A 56 -2.34 7.30 11.98
C GLY A 56 -3.40 7.43 10.88
N VAL A 57 -4.66 7.76 11.22
CA VAL A 57 -5.72 7.98 10.24
C VAL A 57 -5.73 9.43 9.78
N ARG A 58 -5.65 9.66 8.47
CA ARG A 58 -5.75 10.99 7.86
C ARG A 58 -7.01 11.08 7.01
N ILE A 59 -7.86 12.06 7.33
CA ILE A 59 -9.15 12.29 6.68
C ILE A 59 -9.10 13.60 5.90
N VAL A 60 -9.62 13.59 4.68
CA VAL A 60 -9.85 14.78 3.86
C VAL A 60 -11.23 14.66 3.21
N ASN A 61 -12.07 15.66 3.34
CA ASN A 61 -13.44 15.67 2.80
C ASN A 61 -14.20 14.38 3.16
N ASN A 62 -14.16 13.97 4.43
CA ASN A 62 -14.78 12.77 5.00
C ASN A 62 -14.32 11.42 4.42
N ASN A 63 -13.22 11.40 3.72
CA ASN A 63 -12.62 10.17 3.21
C ASN A 63 -11.28 9.91 3.89
N VAL A 64 -11.00 8.66 4.18
CA VAL A 64 -9.70 8.20 4.65
C VAL A 64 -8.72 8.24 3.47
N VAL A 65 -7.78 9.17 3.52
CA VAL A 65 -6.79 9.37 2.44
C VAL A 65 -5.39 8.92 2.83
N GLY A 66 -5.15 8.65 4.10
CA GLY A 66 -3.87 8.14 4.60
C GLY A 66 -4.07 7.25 5.80
N LEU A 67 -3.26 6.21 5.88
CA LEU A 67 -3.16 5.32 7.03
C LEU A 67 -1.69 5.02 7.30
N ASN A 68 -1.19 5.48 8.46
CA ASN A 68 0.16 5.19 8.91
C ASN A 68 0.13 4.59 10.32
N LEU A 69 0.32 3.26 10.39
CA LEU A 69 0.40 2.49 11.62
C LEU A 69 1.76 1.77 11.73
N SER A 70 2.80 2.40 11.21
CA SER A 70 4.15 1.84 11.23
C SER A 70 4.68 1.69 12.65
N MET A 71 5.44 0.63 12.92
CA MET A 71 6.04 0.32 14.24
C MET A 71 5.03 0.24 15.39
N ASN A 72 3.81 -0.26 15.11
CA ASN A 72 2.70 -0.20 16.06
C ASN A 72 2.28 -1.59 16.60
N ASN A 73 3.11 -2.63 16.40
CA ASN A 73 2.84 -4.00 16.88
C ASN A 73 1.58 -4.66 16.29
N LEU A 74 1.18 -4.28 15.05
CA LEU A 74 0.11 -4.98 14.33
C LEU A 74 0.51 -6.45 14.17
N ASN A 75 -0.35 -7.37 14.59
CA ASN A 75 -0.07 -8.80 14.57
C ASN A 75 -1.29 -9.59 14.06
N GLY A 76 -1.19 -10.18 12.87
CA GLY A 76 -2.23 -10.89 12.14
C GLY A 76 -2.23 -10.53 10.68
N GLU A 77 -3.36 -10.66 9.97
CA GLU A 77 -3.45 -10.56 8.53
C GLU A 77 -4.14 -9.26 8.08
N LEU A 78 -3.83 -8.81 6.86
CA LEU A 78 -4.55 -7.70 6.23
C LEU A 78 -5.94 -8.21 5.75
N PRO A 79 -7.04 -7.60 6.23
CA PRO A 79 -8.38 -8.04 5.83
C PRO A 79 -8.71 -7.58 4.40
N GLU A 80 -9.55 -8.33 3.70
CA GLU A 80 -10.05 -7.94 2.36
C GLU A 80 -10.81 -6.61 2.38
N SER A 81 -11.40 -6.22 3.50
CA SER A 81 -12.07 -4.92 3.65
C SER A 81 -11.13 -3.72 3.53
N ILE A 82 -9.79 -3.92 3.58
CA ILE A 82 -8.82 -2.84 3.32
C ILE A 82 -9.09 -2.15 1.96
N GLY A 83 -9.57 -2.92 0.98
CA GLY A 83 -9.95 -2.41 -0.34
C GLY A 83 -11.14 -1.43 -0.34
N ASN A 84 -11.87 -1.31 0.76
CA ASN A 84 -12.97 -0.36 0.91
C ASN A 84 -12.47 1.06 1.26
N LEU A 85 -11.18 1.23 1.53
CA LEU A 85 -10.55 2.55 1.68
C LEU A 85 -10.21 3.17 0.32
N ASP A 86 -11.18 3.24 -0.58
CA ASP A 86 -11.06 3.58 -2.01
C ASP A 86 -10.43 4.95 -2.31
N SER A 87 -10.47 5.85 -1.33
CA SER A 87 -9.88 7.19 -1.38
C SER A 87 -8.43 7.23 -0.86
N LEU A 88 -7.88 6.09 -0.43
CA LEU A 88 -6.55 6.02 0.17
C LEU A 88 -5.46 6.40 -0.83
N VAL A 89 -4.57 7.30 -0.40
CA VAL A 89 -3.39 7.76 -1.16
C VAL A 89 -2.11 7.19 -0.59
N THR A 90 -2.05 7.01 0.75
CA THR A 90 -0.87 6.45 1.43
C THR A 90 -1.29 5.34 2.39
N LEU A 91 -0.60 4.19 2.29
CA LEU A 91 -0.72 3.07 3.22
C LEU A 91 0.68 2.69 3.71
N GLU A 92 0.97 2.98 4.98
CA GLU A 92 2.26 2.76 5.60
C GLU A 92 2.08 1.92 6.86
N LEU A 93 2.55 0.66 6.82
CA LEU A 93 2.43 -0.32 7.91
C LEU A 93 3.78 -0.99 8.19
N PHE A 94 4.89 -0.30 7.93
CA PHE A 94 6.24 -0.88 8.04
C PHE A 94 6.61 -1.21 9.50
N PHE A 95 7.48 -2.21 9.68
CA PHE A 95 7.95 -2.72 10.95
C PHE A 95 6.83 -3.09 11.92
N ASN A 96 5.96 -3.99 11.46
CA ASN A 96 4.93 -4.66 12.24
C ASN A 96 5.13 -6.18 12.20
N LYS A 97 4.13 -6.95 12.58
CA LYS A 97 4.10 -8.43 12.55
C LYS A 97 2.97 -8.95 11.66
N ILE A 98 2.70 -8.20 10.58
CA ILE A 98 1.62 -8.57 9.64
C ILE A 98 2.07 -9.79 8.85
N GLU A 99 1.25 -10.83 8.85
CA GLU A 99 1.48 -12.10 8.20
C GLU A 99 0.43 -12.39 7.11
N GLY A 100 0.47 -13.58 6.50
CA GLY A 100 -0.46 -13.95 5.43
C GLY A 100 -0.12 -13.26 4.11
N GLU A 101 -1.06 -13.30 3.17
CA GLU A 101 -0.90 -12.74 1.83
C GLU A 101 -1.34 -11.27 1.77
N ILE A 102 -0.85 -10.54 0.79
CA ILE A 102 -1.42 -9.23 0.42
C ILE A 102 -2.79 -9.50 -0.22
N PRO A 103 -3.91 -9.00 0.34
CA PRO A 103 -5.25 -9.32 -0.14
C PRO A 103 -5.50 -8.81 -1.55
N ASN A 104 -6.30 -9.54 -2.34
CA ASN A 104 -6.63 -9.15 -3.70
C ASN A 104 -7.38 -7.80 -3.77
N SER A 105 -8.10 -7.44 -2.75
CA SER A 105 -8.78 -6.15 -2.65
C SER A 105 -7.84 -4.95 -2.63
N ILE A 106 -6.53 -5.14 -2.40
CA ILE A 106 -5.54 -4.06 -2.49
C ILE A 106 -5.64 -3.32 -3.83
N GLY A 107 -5.97 -4.06 -4.90
CA GLY A 107 -6.19 -3.51 -6.24
C GLY A 107 -7.38 -2.56 -6.37
N ASN A 108 -8.24 -2.43 -5.36
CA ASN A 108 -9.35 -1.49 -5.33
C ASN A 108 -8.92 -0.08 -4.91
N LEU A 109 -7.73 0.06 -4.33
CA LEU A 109 -7.18 1.34 -3.85
C LEU A 109 -6.69 2.22 -5.02
N LYS A 110 -7.57 2.58 -5.95
CA LYS A 110 -7.23 3.23 -7.23
C LYS A 110 -6.55 4.61 -7.09
N ASN A 111 -6.58 5.20 -5.90
CA ASN A 111 -5.92 6.46 -5.60
C ASN A 111 -4.56 6.28 -4.89
N LEU A 112 -4.17 5.04 -4.60
CA LEU A 112 -2.95 4.74 -3.86
C LEU A 112 -1.71 5.16 -4.65
N LYS A 113 -0.85 5.95 -4.00
CA LYS A 113 0.44 6.41 -4.51
C LYS A 113 1.60 5.79 -3.76
N VAL A 114 1.42 5.54 -2.46
CA VAL A 114 2.48 5.02 -1.59
C VAL A 114 1.97 3.78 -0.87
N LEU A 115 2.64 2.65 -1.08
CA LEU A 115 2.43 1.39 -0.37
C LEU A 115 3.74 0.96 0.28
N VAL A 116 3.80 1.02 1.62
CA VAL A 116 4.98 0.67 2.42
C VAL A 116 4.63 -0.38 3.46
N LEU A 117 5.06 -1.61 3.22
CA LEU A 117 4.83 -2.78 4.10
C LEU A 117 6.15 -3.44 4.54
N ASN A 118 7.27 -2.72 4.52
CA ASN A 118 8.60 -3.23 4.85
C ASN A 118 8.65 -3.83 6.25
N GLY A 119 9.47 -4.89 6.42
CA GLY A 119 9.73 -5.46 7.76
C GLY A 119 8.48 -6.02 8.40
N ASN A 120 7.77 -6.86 7.67
CA ASN A 120 6.63 -7.66 8.13
C ASN A 120 6.90 -9.16 7.87
N MET A 121 5.88 -10.00 8.05
CA MET A 121 5.97 -11.45 7.80
C MET A 121 5.05 -11.88 6.62
N LEU A 122 4.77 -10.94 5.69
CA LEU A 122 3.92 -11.19 4.52
C LEU A 122 4.51 -12.29 3.65
N ASN A 123 3.67 -13.18 3.14
CA ASN A 123 4.05 -14.32 2.32
C ASN A 123 3.21 -14.40 1.02
N GLY A 124 3.32 -15.49 0.29
CA GLY A 124 2.64 -15.65 -0.99
C GLY A 124 3.22 -14.76 -2.08
N SER A 125 2.50 -14.61 -3.19
CA SER A 125 2.91 -13.80 -4.34
C SER A 125 2.27 -12.40 -4.29
N LEU A 126 2.83 -11.48 -5.04
CA LEU A 126 2.14 -10.21 -5.32
C LEU A 126 0.84 -10.51 -6.06
N PRO A 127 -0.34 -10.08 -5.57
CA PRO A 127 -1.60 -10.34 -6.24
C PRO A 127 -1.68 -9.59 -7.57
N ASP A 128 -2.25 -10.21 -8.60
CA ASP A 128 -2.39 -9.60 -9.93
C ASP A 128 -3.15 -8.26 -9.89
N SER A 129 -4.06 -8.11 -8.93
CA SER A 129 -4.81 -6.89 -8.71
C SER A 129 -3.93 -5.69 -8.32
N LEU A 130 -2.76 -5.92 -7.70
CA LEU A 130 -1.81 -4.87 -7.34
C LEU A 130 -1.35 -4.08 -8.58
N TYR A 131 -1.19 -4.75 -9.70
CA TYR A 131 -0.81 -4.10 -10.97
C TYR A 131 -1.90 -3.22 -11.57
N ASN A 132 -3.08 -3.16 -10.97
CA ASN A 132 -4.13 -2.20 -11.31
C ASN A 132 -3.99 -0.84 -10.62
N LEU A 133 -2.99 -0.67 -9.75
CA LEU A 133 -2.72 0.57 -9.02
C LEU A 133 -1.92 1.55 -9.88
N THR A 134 -2.50 2.00 -10.98
CA THR A 134 -1.81 2.80 -12.00
C THR A 134 -1.30 4.16 -11.52
N LYS A 135 -1.75 4.64 -10.34
CA LYS A 135 -1.24 5.86 -9.70
C LYS A 135 -0.09 5.60 -8.72
N LEU A 136 0.31 4.34 -8.52
CA LEU A 136 1.34 3.98 -7.55
C LEU A 136 2.69 4.58 -7.96
N GLU A 137 3.28 5.33 -7.04
CA GLU A 137 4.58 5.98 -7.16
C GLU A 137 5.66 5.23 -6.37
N GLN A 138 5.30 4.63 -5.23
CA GLN A 138 6.22 3.89 -4.38
C GLN A 138 5.63 2.55 -3.96
N LEU A 139 6.35 1.47 -4.26
CA LEU A 139 6.08 0.11 -3.80
C LEU A 139 7.28 -0.39 -3.01
N MET A 140 7.14 -0.43 -1.68
CA MET A 140 8.20 -0.80 -0.76
C MET A 140 7.75 -1.99 0.11
N LEU A 141 8.31 -3.18 -0.15
CA LEU A 141 7.96 -4.45 0.49
C LEU A 141 9.20 -5.18 1.04
N THR A 142 10.25 -4.43 1.34
CA THR A 142 11.54 -4.93 1.84
C THR A 142 11.37 -5.81 3.08
N SER A 143 12.19 -6.87 3.18
CA SER A 143 12.25 -7.77 4.35
C SER A 143 10.87 -8.32 4.72
N ASN A 144 10.37 -9.18 3.84
CA ASN A 144 9.18 -10.01 4.00
C ASN A 144 9.48 -11.46 3.54
N ASN A 145 8.46 -12.32 3.49
CA ASN A 145 8.57 -13.69 2.99
C ASN A 145 7.87 -13.86 1.63
N LEU A 146 7.77 -12.77 0.84
CA LEU A 146 7.07 -12.78 -0.45
C LEU A 146 7.79 -13.67 -1.45
N SER A 147 7.04 -14.42 -2.24
CA SER A 147 7.53 -15.41 -3.18
C SER A 147 6.85 -15.26 -4.56
N GLY A 148 6.96 -16.28 -5.42
CA GLY A 148 6.37 -16.23 -6.76
C GLY A 148 7.16 -15.34 -7.71
N THR A 149 6.56 -15.02 -8.85
CA THR A 149 7.22 -14.30 -9.96
C THR A 149 6.64 -12.90 -10.15
N LEU A 150 7.48 -11.98 -10.63
CA LEU A 150 7.00 -10.69 -11.10
C LEU A 150 6.54 -10.83 -12.55
N ASN A 151 5.26 -10.59 -12.79
CA ASN A 151 4.67 -10.80 -14.10
C ASN A 151 4.79 -9.58 -15.03
N LYS A 152 4.36 -9.72 -16.27
CA LYS A 152 4.43 -8.64 -17.28
C LYS A 152 3.52 -7.45 -16.95
N GLU A 153 2.47 -7.65 -16.17
CA GLU A 153 1.52 -6.62 -15.76
C GLU A 153 2.17 -5.56 -14.85
N LEU A 154 3.38 -5.84 -14.33
CA LEU A 154 4.22 -4.83 -13.66
C LEU A 154 4.38 -3.56 -14.51
N SER A 155 4.43 -3.70 -15.85
CA SER A 155 4.49 -2.57 -16.79
C SER A 155 3.28 -1.62 -16.73
N ASN A 156 2.17 -2.00 -16.10
CA ASN A 156 1.01 -1.13 -15.92
C ASN A 156 1.26 -0.01 -14.89
N LEU A 157 2.24 -0.17 -14.01
CA LEU A 157 2.57 0.80 -12.97
C LEU A 157 3.40 1.96 -13.51
N LYS A 158 2.91 2.64 -14.55
CA LYS A 158 3.64 3.67 -15.31
C LYS A 158 4.11 4.86 -14.47
N ASN A 159 3.49 5.12 -13.32
CA ASN A 159 3.88 6.20 -12.42
C ASN A 159 4.90 5.76 -11.36
N LEU A 160 5.32 4.49 -11.36
CA LEU A 160 6.20 3.96 -10.33
C LEU A 160 7.58 4.61 -10.41
N GLU A 161 8.00 5.20 -9.29
CA GLU A 161 9.30 5.83 -9.10
C GLU A 161 10.25 4.97 -8.26
N VAL A 162 9.69 4.22 -7.29
CA VAL A 162 10.45 3.34 -6.40
C VAL A 162 9.84 1.94 -6.40
N LEU A 163 10.64 0.95 -6.78
CA LEU A 163 10.33 -0.47 -6.63
C LEU A 163 11.39 -1.10 -5.73
N ASN A 164 11.03 -1.37 -4.48
CA ASN A 164 11.94 -1.98 -3.52
C ASN A 164 11.34 -3.27 -2.95
N LEU A 165 11.87 -4.41 -3.39
CA LEU A 165 11.52 -5.77 -3.01
C LEU A 165 12.70 -6.50 -2.36
N PHE A 166 13.70 -5.75 -1.85
CA PHE A 166 14.90 -6.29 -1.19
C PHE A 166 14.51 -7.29 -0.10
N ASP A 167 15.30 -8.36 0.00
CA ASP A 167 15.20 -9.34 1.09
C ASP A 167 13.80 -10.00 1.14
N ASN A 168 13.54 -10.82 0.10
CA ASN A 168 12.34 -11.64 -0.08
C ASN A 168 12.69 -12.99 -0.71
N GLN A 169 11.71 -13.78 -1.10
CA GLN A 169 11.88 -15.08 -1.76
C GLN A 169 11.34 -15.06 -3.21
N ILE A 170 11.31 -13.87 -3.84
CA ILE A 170 10.81 -13.69 -5.22
C ILE A 170 11.72 -14.45 -6.17
N ASN A 171 11.14 -15.22 -7.07
CA ASN A 171 11.83 -16.08 -8.01
C ASN A 171 11.44 -15.80 -9.46
N GLY A 172 11.97 -16.60 -10.39
CA GLY A 172 11.71 -16.44 -11.82
C GLY A 172 12.79 -15.65 -12.53
N GLN A 173 12.54 -15.38 -13.80
CA GLN A 173 13.46 -14.58 -14.62
C GLN A 173 13.40 -13.10 -14.26
N PHE A 174 14.45 -12.35 -14.61
CA PHE A 174 14.43 -10.90 -14.49
C PHE A 174 13.17 -10.31 -15.12
N PRO A 175 12.39 -9.48 -14.40
CA PRO A 175 11.11 -8.96 -14.90
C PRO A 175 11.35 -7.87 -15.97
N VAL A 176 11.45 -8.27 -17.25
CA VAL A 176 11.70 -7.34 -18.35
C VAL A 176 10.68 -6.20 -18.45
N ALA A 177 9.49 -6.37 -17.88
CA ALA A 177 8.47 -5.33 -17.76
C ALA A 177 8.96 -4.08 -16.99
N VAL A 178 10.00 -4.20 -16.16
CA VAL A 178 10.65 -3.06 -15.50
C VAL A 178 11.16 -2.03 -16.51
N LEU A 179 11.62 -2.47 -17.68
CA LEU A 179 12.12 -1.57 -18.75
C LEU A 179 11.06 -0.60 -19.29
N GLU A 180 9.78 -0.90 -19.05
CA GLU A 180 8.66 -0.06 -19.46
C GLU A 180 8.24 0.97 -18.40
N LEU A 181 8.90 0.98 -17.23
CA LEU A 181 8.65 1.90 -16.12
C LEU A 181 9.50 3.17 -16.29
N GLU A 182 9.08 4.03 -17.22
CA GLU A 182 9.86 5.21 -17.62
C GLU A 182 10.13 6.20 -16.47
N ASN A 183 9.29 6.21 -15.43
CA ASN A 183 9.44 7.08 -14.26
C ASN A 183 10.29 6.47 -13.15
N LEU A 184 10.75 5.22 -13.29
CA LEU A 184 11.46 4.51 -12.24
C LEU A 184 12.82 5.17 -11.96
N LYS A 185 13.04 5.50 -10.68
CA LYS A 185 14.26 6.16 -10.15
C LYS A 185 15.10 5.20 -9.31
N GLU A 186 14.44 4.25 -8.63
CA GLU A 186 15.06 3.27 -7.77
C GLU A 186 14.49 1.88 -8.04
N LEU A 187 15.39 0.90 -8.29
CA LEU A 187 15.08 -0.51 -8.44
C LEU A 187 15.93 -1.31 -7.47
N ASN A 188 15.33 -1.91 -6.46
CA ASN A 188 16.01 -2.82 -5.56
C ASN A 188 15.32 -4.18 -5.54
N LEU A 189 15.95 -5.16 -6.18
CA LEU A 189 15.53 -6.57 -6.20
C LEU A 189 16.58 -7.48 -5.53
N ALA A 190 17.57 -6.91 -4.84
CA ALA A 190 18.65 -7.68 -4.21
C ALA A 190 18.12 -8.61 -3.11
N ASN A 191 18.88 -9.67 -2.83
CA ASN A 191 18.54 -10.70 -1.85
C ASN A 191 17.17 -11.35 -2.13
N ASN A 192 17.09 -11.99 -3.30
CA ASN A 192 15.93 -12.75 -3.78
C ASN A 192 16.40 -14.03 -4.50
N SER A 193 15.53 -14.75 -5.17
CA SER A 193 15.81 -15.97 -5.93
C SER A 193 15.63 -15.79 -7.45
N LEU A 194 15.80 -14.58 -7.96
CA LEU A 194 15.69 -14.28 -9.38
C LEU A 194 16.87 -14.89 -10.17
N TYR A 195 16.65 -15.26 -11.44
CA TYR A 195 17.67 -15.88 -12.27
C TYR A 195 17.64 -15.39 -13.73
N GLY A 196 18.56 -15.93 -14.56
CA GLY A 196 18.67 -15.61 -15.97
C GLY A 196 19.45 -14.32 -16.24
N VAL A 197 19.19 -13.69 -17.38
CA VAL A 197 19.97 -12.56 -17.87
C VAL A 197 19.30 -11.23 -17.52
N VAL A 198 20.05 -10.33 -16.90
CA VAL A 198 19.63 -8.93 -16.71
C VAL A 198 19.77 -8.19 -18.05
N PRO A 199 18.69 -7.60 -18.59
CA PRO A 199 18.73 -6.98 -19.90
C PRO A 199 19.57 -5.70 -19.92
N GLN A 200 20.42 -5.51 -20.94
CA GLN A 200 21.24 -4.29 -21.11
C GLN A 200 20.42 -2.99 -21.23
N GLY A 201 19.10 -3.11 -21.53
CA GLY A 201 18.17 -1.98 -21.56
C GLY A 201 18.06 -1.24 -20.23
N LEU A 202 18.34 -1.93 -19.10
CA LEU A 202 18.25 -1.33 -17.77
C LEU A 202 19.17 -0.10 -17.62
N ASN A 203 20.39 -0.17 -18.15
CA ASN A 203 21.35 0.96 -18.13
C ASN A 203 20.95 2.14 -19.05
N LYS A 204 19.93 1.96 -19.88
CA LYS A 204 19.44 3.00 -20.79
C LYS A 204 18.21 3.72 -20.23
N MET A 205 17.71 3.31 -19.08
CA MET A 205 16.58 3.97 -18.43
C MET A 205 17.04 5.33 -17.88
N GLN A 206 16.51 6.41 -18.47
CA GLN A 206 17.01 7.77 -18.24
C GLN A 206 16.80 8.28 -16.80
N ASN A 207 15.74 7.83 -16.15
CA ASN A 207 15.39 8.28 -14.80
C ASN A 207 15.95 7.38 -13.71
N LEU A 208 16.42 6.17 -14.04
CA LEU A 208 16.89 5.20 -13.07
C LEU A 208 18.27 5.62 -12.51
N LYS A 209 18.32 5.88 -11.20
CA LYS A 209 19.47 6.41 -10.49
C LYS A 209 20.13 5.39 -9.58
N SER A 210 19.35 4.43 -9.07
CA SER A 210 19.82 3.41 -8.15
C SER A 210 19.30 2.05 -8.59
N ILE A 211 20.24 1.08 -8.67
CA ILE A 211 19.95 -0.32 -9.04
C ILE A 211 20.66 -1.22 -8.05
N ALA A 212 19.93 -2.12 -7.39
CA ALA A 212 20.49 -3.17 -6.57
C ALA A 212 19.90 -4.52 -6.98
N LEU A 213 20.76 -5.43 -7.44
CA LEU A 213 20.40 -6.76 -7.97
C LEU A 213 21.22 -7.88 -7.33
N SER A 214 22.14 -7.57 -6.44
CA SER A 214 23.04 -8.54 -5.79
C SER A 214 22.28 -9.63 -5.03
N GLN A 215 22.98 -10.72 -4.71
CA GLN A 215 22.36 -11.83 -3.97
C GLN A 215 21.10 -12.40 -4.65
N ASN A 216 21.19 -12.65 -5.95
CA ASN A 216 20.27 -13.37 -6.80
C ASN A 216 21.04 -14.43 -7.61
N ASN A 217 20.36 -15.19 -8.46
CA ASN A 217 20.96 -16.24 -9.29
C ASN A 217 21.08 -15.80 -10.75
N PHE A 218 21.41 -14.55 -11.01
CA PHE A 218 21.59 -14.04 -12.37
C PHE A 218 22.86 -14.62 -13.02
N ASP A 219 22.86 -14.73 -14.33
CA ASP A 219 24.00 -15.20 -15.10
C ASP A 219 25.18 -14.20 -14.99
N ASN A 220 26.43 -14.71 -14.83
CA ASN A 220 27.66 -13.93 -14.57
C ASN A 220 27.98 -12.83 -15.60
N SER A 221 27.31 -12.81 -16.75
CA SER A 221 27.43 -11.74 -17.75
C SER A 221 26.86 -10.38 -17.26
N THR A 222 26.26 -10.35 -16.06
CA THR A 222 25.55 -9.19 -15.49
C THR A 222 26.26 -8.52 -14.32
N GLU A 223 27.34 -9.11 -13.76
CA GLU A 223 28.10 -8.52 -12.64
C GLU A 223 28.71 -7.14 -12.95
N ALA A 224 28.88 -6.81 -14.25
CA ALA A 224 29.37 -5.49 -14.68
C ALA A 224 28.35 -4.34 -14.41
N LEU A 225 27.12 -4.63 -14.06
CA LEU A 225 26.06 -3.65 -13.79
C LEU A 225 25.90 -3.33 -12.31
N ALA A 226 26.38 -4.21 -11.43
CA ALA A 226 26.24 -4.09 -9.97
C ALA A 226 27.33 -3.26 -9.28
N SER A 227 28.35 -2.78 -10.03
CA SER A 227 29.55 -2.15 -9.47
C SER A 227 29.62 -0.62 -9.54
N ASN A 228 28.50 0.06 -9.80
CA ASN A 228 28.41 1.51 -9.70
C ASN A 228 27.64 1.93 -8.43
N GLU A 229 28.17 1.48 -7.27
CA GLU A 229 27.85 2.10 -5.97
C GLU A 229 28.79 3.27 -5.68
#